data_75676aa32fce9feff0526e3095e6fed1
#
_entry.id   75676aa32fce9feff0526e3095e6fed1
#
_cell.length_a   1.000
_cell.length_b   1.000
_cell.length_c   1.000
_cell.angle_alpha   90.00
_cell.angle_beta   90.00
_cell.angle_gamma   90.00
#
_symmetry.space_group_name_H-M   'P 1'
#
loop_
_entity.id
_entity.type
_entity.pdbx_description
1 polymer ?
#
loop_
_entity_poly.entity_id
_entity_poly.type
_entity_poly.pdbx_seq_one_letter_code
_entity_poly.pdbx_strand_id
1 'polypeptide(L)' 'MKLSLYYSPWCPFCIRVLNTIKKMSVDVDLRDTGSRAHSSALKKGGGKTQVPCLLVEKAGEEKWLYESGDIIQFLKVL' A
#
# COMPACT_ATOMS: atom_id res chain seq x y z
N MET A 1 -5.96 12.16 -6.51
CA MET A 1 -5.55 11.23 -5.45
C MET A 1 -4.57 10.23 -6.01
N LYS A 2 -3.43 10.07 -5.35
CA LYS A 2 -2.41 9.11 -5.76
C LYS A 2 -2.34 7.98 -4.73
N LEU A 3 -2.31 6.74 -5.22
CA LEU A 3 -2.24 5.55 -4.38
C LEU A 3 -0.93 4.81 -4.64
N SER A 4 -0.24 4.42 -3.57
CA SER A 4 0.98 3.63 -3.64
C SER A 4 0.89 2.49 -2.63
N LEU A 5 1.16 1.26 -3.07
CA LEU A 5 1.14 0.11 -2.19
C LEU A 5 2.55 -0.39 -1.94
N TYR A 6 2.97 -0.38 -0.68
CA TYR A 6 4.22 -1.00 -0.25
C TYR A 6 3.92 -2.45 0.12
N TYR A 7 4.60 -3.39 -0.49
CA TYR A 7 4.27 -4.81 -0.35
C TYR A 7 5.52 -5.68 -0.44
N SER A 8 5.34 -6.95 -0.04
CA SER A 8 6.31 -8.00 -0.27
C SER A 8 5.61 -9.11 -1.07
N PRO A 9 6.24 -9.64 -2.14
CA PRO A 9 5.60 -10.70 -2.93
C PRO A 9 5.40 -12.01 -2.16
N TRP A 10 6.07 -12.15 -1.01
CA TRP A 10 5.98 -13.36 -0.19
C TRP A 10 4.99 -13.24 0.96
N CYS A 11 4.34 -12.10 1.12
CA CYS A 11 3.42 -11.83 2.21
C CYS A 11 1.99 -12.20 1.83
N PRO A 12 1.33 -13.15 2.53
CA PRO A 12 -0.05 -13.54 2.19
C PRO A 12 -1.04 -12.37 2.26
N PHE A 13 -0.86 -11.49 3.23
CA PHE A 13 -1.74 -10.31 3.37
C PHE A 13 -1.54 -9.33 2.21
N CYS A 14 -0.31 -9.19 1.74
CA CYS A 14 -0.01 -8.37 0.57
C CYS A 14 -0.66 -8.95 -0.69
N ILE A 15 -0.62 -10.27 -0.84
CA ILE A 15 -1.22 -10.96 -1.98
C ILE A 15 -2.73 -10.69 -2.04
N ARG A 16 -3.40 -10.69 -0.89
CA ARG A 16 -4.83 -10.38 -0.83
C ARG A 16 -5.13 -8.96 -1.33
N VAL A 17 -4.32 -8.00 -0.91
CA VAL A 17 -4.47 -6.61 -1.36
C VAL A 17 -4.19 -6.48 -2.86
N LEU A 18 -3.12 -7.13 -3.34
CA LEU A 18 -2.77 -7.12 -4.76
C LEU A 18 -3.88 -7.70 -5.62
N ASN A 19 -4.50 -8.80 -5.17
CA ASN A 19 -5.62 -9.40 -5.88
C ASN A 19 -6.82 -8.47 -5.95
N THR A 20 -7.09 -7.75 -4.87
CA THR A 20 -8.17 -6.76 -4.82
C THR A 20 -7.93 -5.64 -5.82
N ILE A 21 -6.70 -5.11 -5.85
CA ILE A 21 -6.31 -4.05 -6.79
C ILE A 21 -6.51 -4.51 -8.23
N LYS A 22 -6.04 -5.71 -8.54
CA LYS A 22 -6.15 -6.29 -9.88
C LYS A 22 -7.61 -6.48 -10.29
N LYS A 23 -8.43 -7.00 -9.38
CA LYS A 23 -9.83 -7.27 -9.62
C LYS A 23 -10.63 -6.00 -9.84
N MET A 24 -10.29 -4.94 -9.13
CA MET A 24 -11.00 -3.66 -9.22
C MET A 24 -10.45 -2.74 -10.30
N SER A 25 -9.34 -3.08 -10.91
CA SER A 25 -8.66 -2.26 -11.93
C SER A 25 -8.36 -0.85 -11.43
N VAL A 26 -7.98 -0.73 -10.17
CA VAL A 26 -7.59 0.56 -9.57
C VAL A 26 -6.14 0.86 -9.93
N ASP A 27 -5.86 2.11 -10.26
CA ASP A 27 -4.50 2.54 -10.57
C ASP A 27 -3.72 2.79 -9.28
N VAL A 28 -2.81 1.87 -8.96
CA VAL A 28 -1.98 1.93 -7.76
C VAL A 28 -0.52 1.69 -8.15
N ASP A 29 0.35 2.57 -7.66
CA ASP A 29 1.78 2.41 -7.84
C ASP A 29 2.29 1.32 -6.89
N LEU A 30 2.85 0.25 -7.45
CA LEU A 30 3.31 -0.91 -6.65
C LEU A 30 4.78 -0.73 -6.27
N ARG A 31 5.07 -0.79 -4.96
CA ARG A 31 6.42 -0.58 -4.42
C ARG A 31 6.86 -1.77 -3.60
N ASP A 32 7.68 -2.63 -4.20
CA ASP A 32 8.23 -3.81 -3.54
C ASP A 32 9.27 -3.40 -2.50
N THR A 33 9.05 -3.78 -1.24
CA THR A 33 9.95 -3.44 -0.14
C THR A 33 11.22 -4.29 -0.12
N GLY A 34 11.37 -5.23 -1.04
CA GLY A 34 12.67 -5.84 -1.31
C GLY A 34 13.68 -4.81 -1.80
N SER A 35 13.22 -3.72 -2.40
CA SER A 35 14.04 -2.56 -2.72
C SER A 35 14.31 -1.75 -1.44
N ARG A 36 15.59 -1.47 -1.17
CA ARG A 36 15.99 -0.69 0.01
C ARG A 36 15.35 0.71 -0.03
N ALA A 37 15.26 1.31 -1.21
CA ALA A 37 14.67 2.64 -1.36
C ALA A 37 13.21 2.65 -0.93
N HIS A 38 12.44 1.64 -1.33
CA HIS A 38 11.04 1.55 -0.95
C HIS A 38 10.87 1.25 0.53
N SER A 39 11.68 0.36 1.08
CA SER A 39 11.65 0.03 2.50
C SER A 39 11.99 1.25 3.36
N SER A 40 12.99 2.02 2.96
CA SER A 40 13.37 3.25 3.67
C SER A 40 12.29 4.30 3.61
N ALA A 41 11.66 4.47 2.44
CA ALA A 41 10.57 5.43 2.27
C ALA A 41 9.37 5.06 3.14
N LEU A 42 9.05 3.78 3.23
CA LEU A 42 7.95 3.29 4.06
C LEU A 42 8.20 3.58 5.54
N LYS A 43 9.41 3.28 6.03
CA LYS A 43 9.75 3.53 7.42
C LYS A 43 9.76 5.02 7.75
N LYS A 44 10.33 5.82 6.85
CA LYS A 44 10.45 7.27 7.04
C LYS A 44 9.08 7.96 7.04
N GLY A 45 8.21 7.58 6.10
CA GLY A 45 6.89 8.21 5.96
C GLY A 45 5.87 7.67 6.93
N GLY A 46 5.73 6.35 7.00
CA GLY A 46 4.71 5.71 7.83
C GLY A 46 5.16 5.37 9.24
N GLY A 47 6.47 5.32 9.48
CA GLY A 47 7.03 5.01 10.80
C GLY A 47 7.29 3.53 11.04
N LYS A 48 6.83 2.64 10.18
CA LYS A 48 7.00 1.19 10.32
C LYS A 48 7.33 0.58 8.96
N THR A 49 8.05 -0.55 8.98
CA THR A 49 8.32 -1.31 7.75
C THR A 49 7.31 -2.42 7.53
N GLN A 50 6.21 -2.44 8.28
CA GLN A 50 5.16 -3.44 8.15
C GLN A 50 4.46 -3.34 6.79
N VAL A 51 4.24 -4.49 6.15
CA VAL A 51 3.51 -4.57 4.88
C VAL A 51 2.31 -5.50 5.05
N PRO A 52 1.25 -5.29 4.27
CA PRO A 52 1.05 -4.27 3.26
C PRO A 52 0.81 -2.89 3.88
N CYS A 53 1.18 -1.85 3.15
CA CYS A 53 0.87 -0.48 3.56
C CYS A 53 0.46 0.32 2.33
N LEU A 54 -0.73 0.93 2.40
CA LEU A 54 -1.22 1.80 1.34
C LEU A 54 -0.98 3.26 1.71
N LEU A 55 -0.25 3.97 0.86
CA LEU A 55 -0.06 5.40 0.99
C LEU A 55 -1.10 6.10 0.12
N VAL A 56 -1.94 6.91 0.76
CA VAL A 56 -2.95 7.72 0.08
C VAL A 56 -2.50 9.17 0.11
N GLU A 57 -2.26 9.75 -1.07
CA GLU A 57 -1.85 11.15 -1.19
C GLU A 57 -2.98 11.93 -1.84
N LYS A 58 -3.51 12.91 -1.12
CA LYS A 58 -4.61 13.74 -1.61
C LYS A 58 -4.49 15.16 -1.06
N ALA A 59 -4.52 16.13 -1.96
CA ALA A 59 -4.51 17.55 -1.59
C ALA A 59 -3.34 17.93 -0.64
N GLY A 60 -2.18 17.34 -0.87
CA GLY A 60 -1.00 17.62 -0.06
C GLY A 60 -0.93 16.85 1.24
N GLU A 61 -1.94 16.04 1.55
CA GLU A 61 -1.96 15.22 2.75
C GLU A 61 -1.57 13.78 2.42
N GLU A 62 -0.91 13.12 3.37
CA GLU A 62 -0.51 11.71 3.27
C GLU A 62 -1.17 10.92 4.37
N LYS A 63 -1.75 9.77 3.99
CA LYS A 63 -2.35 8.85 4.94
C LYS A 63 -1.76 7.46 4.70
N TRP A 64 -1.29 6.82 5.77
CA TRP A 64 -0.63 5.52 5.70
C TRP A 64 -1.52 4.47 6.37
N LEU A 65 -2.03 3.53 5.57
CA LEU A 65 -2.92 2.45 6.05
C LEU A 65 -2.13 1.15 6.12
N TYR A 66 -2.04 0.55 7.31
CA TYR A 66 -1.19 -0.63 7.54
C TYR A 66 -1.95 -1.96 7.60
N GLU A 67 -3.24 -1.95 7.92
CA GLU A 67 -3.99 -3.19 8.03
C GLU A 67 -4.58 -3.60 6.68
N SER A 68 -4.36 -4.87 6.27
CA SER A 68 -4.85 -5.35 4.98
C SER A 68 -6.37 -5.20 4.85
N GLY A 69 -7.11 -5.45 5.93
CA GLY A 69 -8.56 -5.29 5.93
C GLY A 69 -8.97 -3.84 5.69
N ASP A 70 -8.29 -2.90 6.33
CA ASP A 70 -8.57 -1.47 6.16
C ASP A 70 -8.22 -1.01 4.75
N ILE A 71 -7.12 -1.51 4.20
CA ILE A 71 -6.69 -1.19 2.83
C ILE A 71 -7.75 -1.67 1.83
N ILE A 72 -8.19 -2.91 1.97
CA ILE A 72 -9.19 -3.50 1.07
C ILE A 72 -10.51 -2.73 1.17
N GLN A 73 -10.93 -2.40 2.38
CA GLN A 73 -12.15 -1.62 2.59
C GLN A 73 -12.05 -0.24 1.92
N PHE A 74 -10.91 0.42 2.08
CA PHE A 74 -10.68 1.71 1.44
C PHE A 74 -10.80 1.61 -0.09
N LEU A 75 -10.19 0.58 -0.67
CA LEU A 75 -10.23 0.37 -2.12
C LEU A 75 -11.65 0.09 -2.62
N LYS A 76 -12.45 -0.63 -1.84
CA LYS A 76 -13.82 -0.98 -2.23
C LYS A 76 -14.78 0.20 -2.22
N VAL A 77 -14.47 1.25 -1.47
CA VAL A 77 -15.35 2.43 -1.39
C VAL A 77 -14.86 3.61 -2.24
N LEU A 78 -13.86 3.40 -3.07
CA LEU A 78 -13.38 4.41 -3.99
C LEU A 78 -14.40 4.77 -5.06
#